data_81fdb98d585e6804727f12b14d6082f7
#
_entry.id   81fdb98d585e6804727f12b14d6082f7
#
_cell.length_a   1.000
_cell.length_b   1.000
_cell.length_c   1.000
_cell.angle_alpha   90.00
_cell.angle_beta   90.00
_cell.angle_gamma   90.00
#
_symmetry.space_group_name_H-M   'P 1'
#
loop_
_entity.id
_entity.type
_entity.pdbx_description
1 polymer ?
#
loop_
_entity_poly.entity_id
_entity_poly.type
_entity_poly.pdbx_seq_one_letter_code
_entity_poly.pdbx_strand_id
1 'polypeptide(L)'
;MEFKNLNQHKAFINSEAKRLGISPTAAYTTYYARMLLERMSEVNYGTLLVKGSFSQYVHLNSLSRPVLDIDLTSTYLNNIPLEVFYTAIYNSLDDVVTFDMSHIPRKTINGIYKMVINAKVKYPNDKEMIIAIPIDFKPNNIAIFEPQFKKVEPLFQGDKEFYINTPSFEEHIAEKLYIIAHNRREDILNTRVKDFYDIYKLHGTDYDADKFNLYFQMMCLIYGENLGNLDAEFLNKKFIKRHEEIWEKMQIKYDFVDKELDFDEAVYYTKAVLKEQILEIRNGHNTKKAKSLVRKRLK
;
A
#
# COMPACT_ATOMS: atom_id res chain seq x y z
N MET A 1 -19.02 -15.54 -4.10
CA MET A 1 -18.97 -17.03 -4.19
C MET A 1 -19.48 -17.61 -2.86
N GLU A 2 -20.39 -18.58 -2.90
CA GLU A 2 -20.90 -19.24 -1.69
C GLU A 2 -20.16 -20.56 -1.46
N PHE A 3 -19.69 -20.79 -0.24
CA PHE A 3 -19.03 -22.03 0.13
C PHE A 3 -20.00 -22.93 0.93
N LYS A 4 -20.17 -24.17 0.47
CA LYS A 4 -21.05 -25.15 1.14
C LYS A 4 -20.57 -25.53 2.55
N ASN A 5 -19.29 -25.43 2.82
CA ASN A 5 -18.66 -25.73 4.12
C ASN A 5 -17.23 -25.18 4.21
N LEU A 6 -16.68 -25.24 5.41
CA LEU A 6 -15.32 -24.79 5.72
C LEU A 6 -14.23 -25.49 4.88
N ASN A 7 -14.40 -26.79 4.57
CA ASN A 7 -13.38 -27.52 3.81
C ASN A 7 -13.32 -27.04 2.35
N GLN A 8 -14.47 -26.79 1.71
CA GLN A 8 -14.53 -26.23 0.37
C GLN A 8 -13.90 -24.84 0.34
N HIS A 9 -14.18 -24.01 1.34
CA HIS A 9 -13.59 -22.68 1.46
C HIS A 9 -12.06 -22.75 1.62
N LYS A 10 -11.56 -23.61 2.52
CA LYS A 10 -10.12 -23.84 2.68
C LYS A 10 -9.47 -24.34 1.39
N ALA A 11 -10.11 -25.27 0.68
CA ALA A 11 -9.60 -25.80 -0.58
C ALA A 11 -9.49 -24.70 -1.65
N PHE A 12 -10.51 -23.85 -1.76
CA PHE A 12 -10.49 -22.70 -2.66
C PHE A 12 -9.33 -21.74 -2.34
N ILE A 13 -9.24 -21.29 -1.08
CA ILE A 13 -8.18 -20.33 -0.68
C ILE A 13 -6.78 -20.95 -0.85
N ASN A 14 -6.60 -22.23 -0.53
CA ASN A 14 -5.31 -22.91 -0.73
C ASN A 14 -4.93 -23.02 -2.20
N SER A 15 -5.90 -23.28 -3.09
CA SER A 15 -5.68 -23.32 -4.52
C SER A 15 -5.26 -21.93 -5.06
N GLU A 16 -5.98 -20.90 -4.65
CA GLU A 16 -5.68 -19.53 -5.05
C GLU A 16 -4.35 -19.02 -4.46
N ALA A 17 -4.05 -19.35 -3.21
CA ALA A 17 -2.77 -19.05 -2.57
C ALA A 17 -1.60 -19.64 -3.37
N LYS A 18 -1.72 -20.92 -3.78
CA LYS A 18 -0.72 -21.57 -4.63
C LYS A 18 -0.58 -20.90 -6.00
N ARG A 19 -1.71 -20.55 -6.64
CA ARG A 19 -1.73 -19.86 -7.94
C ARG A 19 -1.07 -18.48 -7.85
N LEU A 20 -1.28 -17.76 -6.75
CA LEU A 20 -0.77 -16.41 -6.52
C LEU A 20 0.64 -16.39 -5.90
N GLY A 21 1.20 -17.53 -5.50
CA GLY A 21 2.51 -17.61 -4.86
C GLY A 21 2.57 -16.97 -3.47
N ILE A 22 1.47 -17.03 -2.71
CA ILE A 22 1.36 -16.45 -1.36
C ILE A 22 0.90 -17.49 -0.35
N SER A 23 1.11 -17.23 0.95
CA SER A 23 0.62 -18.15 1.99
C SER A 23 -0.92 -18.17 2.06
N PRO A 24 -1.53 -19.28 2.49
CA PRO A 24 -2.98 -19.35 2.67
C PRO A 24 -3.53 -18.26 3.61
N THR A 25 -2.82 -17.94 4.69
CA THR A 25 -3.21 -16.87 5.60
C THR A 25 -3.25 -15.52 4.90
N ALA A 26 -2.22 -15.19 4.10
CA ALA A 26 -2.17 -13.98 3.32
C ALA A 26 -3.27 -13.95 2.23
N ALA A 27 -3.58 -15.10 1.62
CA ALA A 27 -4.66 -15.21 0.64
C ALA A 27 -6.04 -14.93 1.26
N TYR A 28 -6.32 -15.42 2.48
CA TYR A 28 -7.54 -15.06 3.20
C TYR A 28 -7.66 -13.55 3.39
N THR A 29 -6.63 -12.90 3.94
CA THR A 29 -6.68 -11.45 4.17
C THR A 29 -6.83 -10.68 2.87
N THR A 30 -6.06 -11.03 1.83
CA THR A 30 -6.14 -10.38 0.51
C THR A 30 -7.54 -10.53 -0.13
N TYR A 31 -8.13 -11.73 -0.06
CA TYR A 31 -9.46 -12.01 -0.62
C TYR A 31 -10.55 -11.17 0.04
N TYR A 32 -10.57 -11.13 1.37
CA TYR A 32 -11.60 -10.39 2.10
C TYR A 32 -11.33 -8.88 2.15
N ALA A 33 -10.07 -8.45 2.12
CA ALA A 33 -9.74 -7.04 1.95
C ALA A 33 -10.24 -6.51 0.60
N ARG A 34 -10.05 -7.30 -0.48
CA ARG A 34 -10.58 -6.96 -1.80
C ARG A 34 -12.11 -6.87 -1.81
N MET A 35 -12.79 -7.86 -1.20
CA MET A 35 -14.26 -7.85 -1.10
C MET A 35 -14.79 -6.66 -0.31
N LEU A 36 -14.12 -6.27 0.78
CA LEU A 36 -14.47 -5.09 1.54
C LEU A 36 -14.29 -3.81 0.71
N LEU A 37 -13.20 -3.70 -0.04
CA LEU A 37 -12.94 -2.55 -0.92
C LEU A 37 -13.96 -2.46 -2.06
N GLU A 38 -14.40 -3.59 -2.63
CA GLU A 38 -15.49 -3.63 -3.62
C GLU A 38 -16.76 -3.01 -3.04
N ARG A 39 -17.18 -3.41 -1.84
CA ARG A 39 -18.35 -2.83 -1.16
C ARG A 39 -18.17 -1.35 -0.79
N MET A 40 -16.99 -1.00 -0.30
CA MET A 40 -16.69 0.40 -0.01
C MET A 40 -16.71 1.27 -1.27
N SER A 41 -16.34 0.72 -2.42
CA SER A 41 -16.36 1.45 -3.69
C SER A 41 -17.77 1.80 -4.15
N GLU A 42 -18.78 0.99 -3.82
CA GLU A 42 -20.19 1.24 -4.14
C GLU A 42 -20.77 2.45 -3.38
N VAL A 43 -20.20 2.79 -2.22
CA VAL A 43 -20.66 3.89 -1.35
C VAL A 43 -19.68 5.05 -1.28
N ASN A 44 -18.46 4.89 -1.78
CA ASN A 44 -17.41 5.90 -1.72
C ASN A 44 -17.27 6.67 -3.04
N TYR A 45 -18.01 7.72 -3.19
CA TYR A 45 -17.98 8.59 -4.37
C TYR A 45 -16.72 9.49 -4.44
N GLY A 46 -15.54 8.90 -4.29
CA GLY A 46 -14.26 9.61 -4.45
C GLY A 46 -13.70 10.24 -3.18
N THR A 47 -14.29 9.97 -2.01
CA THR A 47 -13.82 10.53 -0.73
C THR A 47 -12.54 9.86 -0.21
N LEU A 48 -12.41 8.56 -0.45
CA LEU A 48 -11.28 7.76 0.01
C LEU A 48 -10.39 7.35 -1.16
N LEU A 49 -9.10 7.38 -0.91
CA LEU A 49 -8.09 6.86 -1.82
C LEU A 49 -7.42 5.65 -1.17
N VAL A 50 -7.33 4.57 -1.93
CA VAL A 50 -6.63 3.34 -1.53
C VAL A 50 -5.16 3.50 -1.84
N LYS A 51 -4.31 3.20 -0.86
CA LYS A 51 -2.84 3.24 -0.94
C LYS A 51 -2.22 1.85 -0.70
N GLY A 52 -0.94 1.84 -0.41
CA GLY A 52 -0.21 0.65 0.03
C GLY A 52 -0.15 -0.46 -1.02
N SER A 53 -0.14 -1.71 -0.55
CA SER A 53 0.00 -2.88 -1.41
C SER A 53 -1.16 -3.08 -2.38
N PHE A 54 -2.37 -2.70 -2.01
CA PHE A 54 -3.52 -2.80 -2.90
C PHE A 54 -3.43 -1.82 -4.06
N SER A 55 -3.02 -0.58 -3.81
CA SER A 55 -2.76 0.40 -4.86
C SER A 55 -1.67 -0.10 -5.84
N GLN A 56 -0.61 -0.71 -5.31
CA GLN A 56 0.44 -1.29 -6.15
C GLN A 56 -0.10 -2.42 -7.04
N TYR A 57 -0.92 -3.32 -6.49
CA TYR A 57 -1.61 -4.35 -7.28
C TYR A 57 -2.43 -3.75 -8.43
N VAL A 58 -3.21 -2.71 -8.16
CA VAL A 58 -4.08 -2.07 -9.16
C VAL A 58 -3.27 -1.43 -10.29
N HIS A 59 -2.13 -0.82 -9.99
CA HIS A 59 -1.26 -0.21 -11.00
C HIS A 59 -0.49 -1.23 -11.85
N LEU A 60 -0.06 -2.34 -11.24
CA LEU A 60 0.76 -3.36 -11.91
C LEU A 60 -0.09 -4.46 -12.56
N ASN A 61 -1.38 -4.54 -12.28
CA ASN A 61 -2.26 -5.66 -12.63
C ASN A 61 -1.66 -7.03 -12.22
N SER A 62 -0.80 -7.02 -11.23
CA SER A 62 -0.14 -8.20 -10.68
C SER A 62 0.13 -8.04 -9.20
N LEU A 63 -0.01 -9.13 -8.46
CA LEU A 63 0.20 -9.13 -7.01
C LEU A 63 1.70 -9.25 -6.72
N SER A 64 2.40 -8.13 -6.56
CA SER A 64 3.81 -8.13 -6.17
C SER A 64 4.01 -8.61 -4.73
N ARG A 65 3.04 -8.38 -3.87
CA ARG A 65 2.94 -8.90 -2.50
C ARG A 65 1.48 -8.95 -2.04
N PRO A 66 1.14 -9.81 -1.06
CA PRO A 66 -0.22 -9.90 -0.54
C PRO A 66 -0.68 -8.59 0.12
N VAL A 67 -1.99 -8.40 0.13
CA VAL A 67 -2.64 -7.31 0.87
C VAL A 67 -2.91 -7.82 2.29
N LEU A 68 -2.11 -7.38 3.25
CA LEU A 68 -2.24 -7.77 4.66
C LEU A 68 -3.00 -6.73 5.49
N ASP A 69 -3.10 -5.51 4.97
CA ASP A 69 -3.78 -4.35 5.53
C ASP A 69 -4.35 -3.49 4.41
N ILE A 70 -5.33 -2.67 4.71
CA ILE A 70 -5.86 -1.68 3.79
C ILE A 70 -5.38 -0.29 4.24
N ASP A 71 -4.52 0.32 3.43
CA ASP A 71 -4.09 1.70 3.63
C ASP A 71 -5.07 2.65 2.91
N LEU A 72 -5.71 3.53 3.66
CA LEU A 72 -6.64 4.54 3.15
C LEU A 72 -6.16 5.95 3.45
N THR A 73 -6.51 6.87 2.59
CA THR A 73 -6.26 8.29 2.79
C THR A 73 -7.35 9.15 2.17
N SER A 74 -7.33 10.43 2.48
CA SER A 74 -8.15 11.45 1.82
C SER A 74 -7.36 12.76 1.72
N THR A 75 -7.63 13.55 0.69
CA THR A 75 -7.00 14.87 0.50
C THR A 75 -7.71 15.99 1.24
N TYR A 76 -8.94 15.78 1.69
CA TYR A 76 -9.81 16.83 2.25
C TYR A 76 -10.56 16.45 3.53
N LEU A 77 -10.61 15.17 3.89
CA LEU A 77 -11.25 14.76 5.15
C LEU A 77 -10.29 14.95 6.31
N ASN A 78 -10.76 15.62 7.36
CA ASN A 78 -10.00 15.82 8.60
C ASN A 78 -10.15 14.66 9.59
N ASN A 79 -11.21 13.86 9.42
CA ASN A 79 -11.53 12.71 10.26
C ASN A 79 -11.86 11.49 9.40
N ILE A 80 -11.87 10.32 10.04
CA ILE A 80 -12.29 9.08 9.38
C ILE A 80 -13.78 9.15 9.02
N PRO A 81 -14.17 8.86 7.76
CA PRO A 81 -15.57 8.83 7.33
C PRO A 81 -16.23 7.51 7.76
N LEU A 82 -16.63 7.41 9.02
CA LEU A 82 -17.23 6.20 9.58
C LEU A 82 -18.49 5.77 8.84
N GLU A 83 -19.23 6.70 8.28
CA GLU A 83 -20.43 6.44 7.47
C GLU A 83 -20.16 5.54 6.27
N VAL A 84 -19.01 5.68 5.62
CA VAL A 84 -18.61 4.82 4.49
C VAL A 84 -18.44 3.37 4.95
N PHE A 85 -17.77 3.18 6.10
CA PHE A 85 -17.56 1.85 6.66
C PHE A 85 -18.85 1.22 7.17
N TYR A 86 -19.67 1.97 7.89
CA TYR A 86 -20.97 1.47 8.38
C TYR A 86 -21.91 1.11 7.24
N THR A 87 -21.94 1.90 6.15
CA THR A 87 -22.76 1.58 4.98
C THR A 87 -22.27 0.31 4.28
N ALA A 88 -20.96 0.16 4.08
CA ALA A 88 -20.39 -1.05 3.49
C ALA A 88 -20.66 -2.30 4.36
N ILE A 89 -20.62 -2.17 5.69
CA ILE A 89 -20.96 -3.23 6.65
C ILE A 89 -22.45 -3.54 6.57
N TYR A 90 -23.32 -2.52 6.64
CA TYR A 90 -24.78 -2.68 6.58
C TYR A 90 -25.23 -3.38 5.30
N ASN A 91 -24.70 -2.98 4.15
CA ASN A 91 -25.02 -3.59 2.86
C ASN A 91 -24.59 -5.05 2.75
N SER A 92 -23.82 -5.57 3.70
CA SER A 92 -23.38 -6.95 3.73
C SER A 92 -24.21 -7.87 4.63
N LEU A 93 -25.20 -7.36 5.37
CA LEU A 93 -25.90 -8.12 6.42
C LEU A 93 -26.66 -9.35 5.90
N ASP A 94 -27.15 -9.29 4.66
CA ASP A 94 -27.90 -10.38 4.03
C ASP A 94 -27.01 -11.34 3.23
N ASP A 95 -25.68 -11.12 3.25
CA ASP A 95 -24.73 -11.93 2.50
C ASP A 95 -24.21 -13.14 3.34
N VAL A 96 -23.70 -14.12 2.61
CA VAL A 96 -22.93 -15.25 3.20
C VAL A 96 -21.66 -14.74 3.91
N VAL A 97 -21.11 -13.62 3.44
CA VAL A 97 -20.01 -12.92 4.09
C VAL A 97 -20.52 -11.59 4.59
N THR A 98 -20.53 -11.44 5.91
CA THR A 98 -20.86 -10.17 6.56
C THR A 98 -19.59 -9.51 7.08
N PHE A 99 -19.59 -8.20 7.16
CA PHE A 99 -18.51 -7.44 7.78
C PHE A 99 -18.95 -6.85 9.11
N ASP A 100 -18.01 -6.72 10.04
CA ASP A 100 -18.26 -6.18 11.38
C ASP A 100 -17.06 -5.37 11.86
N MET A 101 -17.31 -4.19 12.42
CA MET A 101 -16.27 -3.37 13.02
C MET A 101 -16.09 -3.79 14.49
N SER A 102 -14.98 -4.46 14.78
CA SER A 102 -14.74 -5.02 16.12
C SER A 102 -14.53 -3.95 17.19
N HIS A 103 -14.01 -2.78 16.82
CA HIS A 103 -13.66 -1.72 17.77
C HIS A 103 -13.81 -0.34 17.13
N ILE A 104 -14.09 0.67 17.94
CA ILE A 104 -14.06 2.08 17.52
C ILE A 104 -12.63 2.43 17.05
N PRO A 105 -12.48 3.09 15.89
CA PRO A 105 -11.18 3.49 15.38
C PRO A 105 -10.39 4.32 16.39
N ARG A 106 -9.11 3.98 16.56
CA ARG A 106 -8.22 4.72 17.47
C ARG A 106 -7.27 5.60 16.66
N LYS A 107 -7.23 6.88 17.01
CA LYS A 107 -6.28 7.83 16.43
C LYS A 107 -4.92 7.67 17.12
N THR A 108 -3.87 7.45 16.34
CA THR A 108 -2.49 7.39 16.82
C THR A 108 -1.92 8.81 17.04
N ILE A 109 -0.77 8.90 17.70
CA ILE A 109 -0.04 10.17 17.88
C ILE A 109 0.28 10.82 16.53
N ASN A 110 0.57 10.01 15.49
CA ASN A 110 0.84 10.50 14.13
C ASN A 110 -0.42 10.83 13.32
N GLY A 111 -1.59 10.86 13.95
CA GLY A 111 -2.84 11.23 13.31
C GLY A 111 -3.47 10.16 12.43
N ILE A 112 -2.94 8.93 12.41
CA ILE A 112 -3.48 7.80 11.66
C ILE A 112 -4.59 7.16 12.51
N TYR A 113 -5.73 6.86 11.89
CA TYR A 113 -6.77 6.05 12.51
C TYR A 113 -6.53 4.59 12.19
N LYS A 114 -6.44 3.77 13.24
CA LYS A 114 -6.33 2.32 13.14
C LYS A 114 -7.63 1.64 13.53
N MET A 115 -8.07 0.71 12.70
CA MET A 115 -9.24 -0.13 12.99
C MET A 115 -9.05 -1.54 12.45
N VAL A 116 -9.94 -2.43 12.85
CA VAL A 116 -10.04 -3.79 12.32
C VAL A 116 -11.49 -4.03 11.93
N ILE A 117 -11.70 -4.43 10.69
CA ILE A 117 -12.99 -4.95 10.22
C ILE A 117 -12.85 -6.47 10.09
N ASN A 118 -13.79 -7.19 10.71
CA ASN A 118 -13.85 -8.65 10.63
C ASN A 118 -14.76 -9.06 9.48
N ALA A 119 -14.25 -9.87 8.56
CA ALA A 119 -15.09 -10.62 7.64
C ALA A 119 -15.58 -11.90 8.33
N LYS A 120 -16.88 -12.05 8.47
CA LYS A 120 -17.53 -13.21 9.09
C LYS A 120 -18.17 -14.06 8.00
N VAL A 121 -17.67 -15.27 7.83
CA VAL A 121 -18.14 -16.24 6.84
C VAL A 121 -19.00 -17.28 7.53
N LYS A 122 -20.29 -17.32 7.21
CA LYS A 122 -21.23 -18.30 7.76
C LYS A 122 -21.35 -19.51 6.83
N TYR A 123 -21.38 -20.69 7.41
CA TYR A 123 -21.60 -21.93 6.68
C TYR A 123 -22.96 -22.56 7.05
N PRO A 124 -23.57 -23.36 6.18
CA PRO A 124 -24.87 -23.99 6.41
C PRO A 124 -24.97 -24.85 7.68
N ASN A 125 -23.83 -25.24 8.26
CA ASN A 125 -23.78 -26.06 9.49
C ASN A 125 -23.53 -25.24 10.76
N ASP A 126 -23.91 -23.96 10.77
CA ASP A 126 -23.75 -23.01 11.86
C ASP A 126 -22.30 -22.75 12.31
N LYS A 127 -21.32 -23.20 11.52
CA LYS A 127 -19.92 -22.83 11.72
C LYS A 127 -19.67 -21.44 11.13
N GLU A 128 -18.81 -20.71 11.80
CA GLU A 128 -18.37 -19.39 11.38
C GLU A 128 -16.84 -19.34 11.32
N MET A 129 -16.32 -18.60 10.36
CA MET A 129 -14.92 -18.22 10.32
C MET A 129 -14.81 -16.69 10.32
N ILE A 130 -13.88 -16.18 11.11
CA ILE A 130 -13.63 -14.74 11.23
C ILE A 130 -12.23 -14.44 10.70
N ILE A 131 -12.15 -13.50 9.77
CA ILE A 131 -10.89 -13.00 9.21
C ILE A 131 -10.78 -11.51 9.53
N ALA A 132 -9.74 -11.15 10.30
CA ALA A 132 -9.46 -9.76 10.65
C ALA A 132 -8.77 -9.04 9.48
N ILE A 133 -9.28 -7.87 9.12
CA ILE A 133 -8.74 -6.99 8.09
C ILE A 133 -8.30 -5.69 8.77
N PRO A 134 -6.99 -5.50 9.00
CA PRO A 134 -6.47 -4.25 9.53
C PRO A 134 -6.65 -3.12 8.52
N ILE A 135 -7.03 -1.93 9.00
CA ILE A 135 -7.20 -0.73 8.19
C ILE A 135 -6.48 0.43 8.86
N ASP A 136 -5.61 1.09 8.12
CA ASP A 136 -4.96 2.34 8.48
C ASP A 136 -5.52 3.47 7.61
N PHE A 137 -6.12 4.50 8.24
CA PHE A 137 -6.64 5.68 7.55
C PHE A 137 -5.87 6.93 7.95
N LYS A 138 -5.26 7.60 6.98
CA LYS A 138 -4.57 8.89 7.16
C LYS A 138 -5.43 10.02 6.57
N PRO A 139 -6.06 10.87 7.40
CA PRO A 139 -6.86 11.98 6.92
C PRO A 139 -5.97 13.10 6.32
N ASN A 140 -6.59 13.94 5.51
CA ASN A 140 -6.03 15.19 4.98
C ASN A 140 -4.58 15.08 4.47
N ASN A 141 -4.33 14.11 3.59
CA ASN A 141 -3.01 13.87 3.06
C ASN A 141 -2.68 14.84 1.91
N ILE A 142 -2.00 15.92 2.23
CA ILE A 142 -1.60 16.96 1.28
C ILE A 142 -0.53 16.49 0.26
N ALA A 143 0.09 15.35 0.48
CA ALA A 143 1.07 14.78 -0.43
C ALA A 143 0.45 13.94 -1.57
N ILE A 144 -0.87 13.90 -1.69
CA ILE A 144 -1.55 13.31 -2.84
C ILE A 144 -1.79 14.39 -3.89
N PHE A 145 -1.20 14.25 -5.07
CA PHE A 145 -1.22 15.28 -6.12
C PHE A 145 -2.17 14.98 -7.26
N GLU A 146 -2.26 13.72 -7.66
CA GLU A 146 -3.03 13.28 -8.82
C GLU A 146 -3.87 12.03 -8.50
N PRO A 147 -5.00 12.15 -7.78
CA PRO A 147 -5.90 11.02 -7.58
C PRO A 147 -6.39 10.46 -8.92
N GLN A 148 -6.34 9.15 -9.07
CA GLN A 148 -6.76 8.45 -10.27
C GLN A 148 -7.88 7.48 -9.94
N PHE A 149 -8.91 7.44 -10.80
CA PHE A 149 -9.97 6.44 -10.76
C PHE A 149 -9.53 5.24 -11.60
N LYS A 150 -9.25 4.12 -10.96
CA LYS A 150 -8.65 2.93 -11.58
C LYS A 150 -9.55 1.72 -11.46
N LYS A 151 -9.57 0.93 -12.52
CA LYS A 151 -10.21 -0.38 -12.53
C LYS A 151 -9.37 -1.38 -11.73
N VAL A 152 -10.02 -2.14 -10.88
CA VAL A 152 -9.47 -3.29 -10.16
C VAL A 152 -9.84 -4.54 -10.92
N GLU A 153 -8.85 -5.19 -11.51
CA GLU A 153 -9.05 -6.44 -12.23
C GLU A 153 -9.36 -7.60 -11.28
N PRO A 154 -10.05 -8.66 -11.75
CA PRO A 154 -10.25 -9.87 -10.97
C PRO A 154 -8.93 -10.49 -10.53
N LEU A 155 -8.81 -10.80 -9.24
CA LEU A 155 -7.61 -11.44 -8.67
C LEU A 155 -7.85 -12.92 -8.34
N PHE A 156 -9.01 -13.22 -7.75
CA PHE A 156 -9.41 -14.58 -7.39
C PHE A 156 -10.46 -15.10 -8.38
N GLN A 157 -10.59 -16.41 -8.46
CA GLN A 157 -11.61 -17.03 -9.30
C GLN A 157 -13.01 -16.59 -8.84
N GLY A 158 -13.80 -16.07 -9.76
CA GLY A 158 -15.16 -15.58 -9.52
C GLY A 158 -15.25 -14.13 -9.04
N ASP A 159 -14.13 -13.42 -8.92
CA ASP A 159 -14.13 -11.99 -8.67
C ASP A 159 -14.76 -11.21 -9.82
N LYS A 160 -15.33 -10.07 -9.48
CA LYS A 160 -15.78 -9.05 -10.43
C LYS A 160 -14.78 -7.90 -10.48
N GLU A 161 -14.77 -7.18 -11.58
CA GLU A 161 -14.09 -5.89 -11.66
C GLU A 161 -14.87 -4.82 -10.87
N PHE A 162 -14.15 -3.87 -10.31
CA PHE A 162 -14.73 -2.67 -9.70
C PHE A 162 -13.73 -1.51 -9.83
N TYR A 163 -14.07 -0.34 -9.31
CA TYR A 163 -13.24 0.85 -9.45
C TYR A 163 -12.90 1.44 -8.09
N ILE A 164 -11.69 1.96 -7.94
CA ILE A 164 -11.24 2.68 -6.75
C ILE A 164 -10.54 3.98 -7.13
N ASN A 165 -10.49 4.90 -6.17
CA ASN A 165 -9.58 6.03 -6.24
C ASN A 165 -8.25 5.64 -5.59
N THR A 166 -7.15 6.01 -6.23
CA THR A 166 -5.78 5.75 -5.78
C THR A 166 -4.87 6.91 -6.20
N PRO A 167 -3.76 7.18 -5.51
CA PRO A 167 -2.71 8.05 -6.04
C PRO A 167 -2.19 7.52 -7.38
N SER A 168 -1.58 8.36 -8.21
CA SER A 168 -0.90 7.88 -9.41
C SER A 168 0.23 6.91 -9.05
N PHE A 169 0.64 6.10 -10.01
CA PHE A 169 1.72 5.13 -9.80
C PHE A 169 3.03 5.81 -9.42
N GLU A 170 3.34 6.92 -10.10
CA GLU A 170 4.54 7.72 -9.84
C GLU A 170 4.53 8.34 -8.43
N GLU A 171 3.36 8.78 -7.94
CA GLU A 171 3.23 9.25 -6.55
C GLU A 171 3.46 8.12 -5.55
N HIS A 172 2.93 6.94 -5.83
CA HIS A 172 3.10 5.76 -4.97
C HIS A 172 4.58 5.40 -4.82
N ILE A 173 5.33 5.38 -5.92
CA ILE A 173 6.78 5.13 -5.91
C ILE A 173 7.54 6.27 -5.22
N ALA A 174 7.20 7.52 -5.55
CA ALA A 174 7.86 8.70 -4.99
C ALA A 174 7.71 8.76 -3.47
N GLU A 175 6.56 8.36 -2.91
CA GLU A 175 6.37 8.28 -1.46
C GLU A 175 7.30 7.26 -0.81
N LYS A 176 7.47 6.08 -1.41
CA LYS A 176 8.39 5.05 -0.89
C LYS A 176 9.84 5.52 -0.93
N LEU A 177 10.26 6.08 -2.06
CA LEU A 177 11.61 6.60 -2.22
C LEU A 177 11.88 7.77 -1.26
N TYR A 178 10.89 8.67 -1.07
CA TYR A 178 10.97 9.74 -0.10
C TYR A 178 11.16 9.22 1.33
N ILE A 179 10.37 8.22 1.74
CA ILE A 179 10.47 7.62 3.07
C ILE A 179 11.88 7.07 3.30
N ILE A 180 12.48 6.40 2.32
CA ILE A 180 13.85 5.89 2.40
C ILE A 180 14.84 7.05 2.50
N ALA A 181 14.73 8.06 1.65
CA ALA A 181 15.62 9.21 1.64
C ALA A 181 15.55 10.06 2.92
N HIS A 182 14.35 10.20 3.50
CA HIS A 182 14.11 10.95 4.73
C HIS A 182 14.62 10.21 5.97
N ASN A 183 14.40 8.90 6.05
CA ASN A 183 14.75 8.08 7.23
C ASN A 183 16.24 7.70 7.29
N ARG A 184 17.10 8.38 6.51
CA ARG A 184 18.56 8.20 6.53
C ARG A 184 19.22 8.34 7.92
N ARG A 185 18.50 8.92 8.88
CA ARG A 185 19.02 9.29 10.21
C ARG A 185 18.64 8.31 11.28
N GLU A 186 18.65 6.98 11.11
CA GLU A 186 18.54 6.05 12.25
C GLU A 186 17.43 4.99 12.18
N ASP A 187 17.27 4.23 13.22
CA ASP A 187 16.47 3.03 13.52
C ASP A 187 15.04 2.91 12.96
N ILE A 188 14.48 3.98 12.42
CA ILE A 188 13.15 4.03 11.81
C ILE A 188 13.08 3.15 10.54
N LEU A 189 14.21 2.92 9.87
CA LEU A 189 14.28 2.07 8.68
C LEU A 189 13.96 0.59 8.94
N ASN A 190 14.08 0.14 10.17
CA ASN A 190 13.79 -1.25 10.55
C ASN A 190 12.39 -1.71 10.14
N THR A 191 11.40 -0.82 10.13
CA THR A 191 10.02 -1.14 9.72
C THR A 191 9.77 -0.95 8.21
N ARG A 192 10.76 -0.38 7.48
CA ARG A 192 10.64 0.05 6.08
C ARG A 192 11.49 -0.77 5.11
N VAL A 193 12.11 -1.85 5.57
CA VAL A 193 12.89 -2.76 4.71
C VAL A 193 12.04 -3.30 3.55
N LYS A 194 10.74 -3.50 3.75
CA LYS A 194 9.81 -3.88 2.68
C LYS A 194 9.71 -2.85 1.53
N ASP A 195 10.00 -1.57 1.78
CA ASP A 195 9.93 -0.54 0.75
C ASP A 195 11.07 -0.70 -0.28
N PHE A 196 12.23 -1.27 0.12
CA PHE A 196 13.29 -1.67 -0.82
C PHE A 196 12.83 -2.78 -1.75
N TYR A 197 12.12 -3.79 -1.23
CA TYR A 197 11.50 -4.84 -2.04
C TYR A 197 10.47 -4.27 -3.01
N ASP A 198 9.59 -3.41 -2.53
CA ASP A 198 8.58 -2.79 -3.35
C ASP A 198 9.21 -1.95 -4.49
N ILE A 199 10.27 -1.17 -4.21
CA ILE A 199 11.01 -0.40 -5.24
C ILE A 199 11.72 -1.35 -6.21
N TYR A 200 12.35 -2.41 -5.73
CA TYR A 200 12.99 -3.40 -6.60
C TYR A 200 12.00 -4.05 -7.58
N LYS A 201 10.79 -4.37 -7.11
CA LYS A 201 9.71 -4.94 -7.97
C LYS A 201 9.20 -3.98 -9.04
N LEU A 202 9.60 -2.71 -9.02
CA LEU A 202 9.32 -1.76 -10.08
C LEU A 202 10.31 -1.85 -11.25
N HIS A 203 11.36 -2.65 -11.11
CA HIS A 203 12.31 -2.91 -12.20
C HIS A 203 11.56 -3.46 -13.43
N GLY A 204 11.75 -2.80 -14.58
CA GLY A 204 11.08 -3.17 -15.82
C GLY A 204 9.62 -2.71 -15.96
N THR A 205 9.08 -1.97 -14.99
CA THR A 205 7.75 -1.37 -15.10
C THR A 205 7.84 0.00 -15.77
N ASP A 206 6.98 0.24 -16.77
CA ASP A 206 6.86 1.57 -17.39
C ASP A 206 6.22 2.56 -16.42
N TYR A 207 6.85 3.71 -16.25
CA TYR A 207 6.32 4.87 -15.55
C TYR A 207 6.85 6.18 -16.17
N ASP A 208 6.13 7.26 -15.92
CA ASP A 208 6.53 8.59 -16.37
C ASP A 208 7.64 9.14 -15.44
N ALA A 209 8.89 9.06 -15.91
CA ALA A 209 10.07 9.48 -15.13
C ALA A 209 10.02 10.96 -14.74
N ASP A 210 9.46 11.83 -15.60
CA ASP A 210 9.29 13.26 -15.32
C ASP A 210 8.30 13.51 -14.18
N LYS A 211 7.16 12.81 -14.20
CA LYS A 211 6.17 12.86 -13.12
C LYS A 211 6.74 12.28 -11.83
N PHE A 212 7.42 11.15 -11.89
CA PHE A 212 8.06 10.54 -10.73
C PHE A 212 9.04 11.51 -10.06
N ASN A 213 9.94 12.12 -10.85
CA ASN A 213 10.88 13.13 -10.35
C ASN A 213 10.15 14.33 -9.74
N LEU A 214 9.13 14.87 -10.43
CA LEU A 214 8.33 15.97 -9.93
C LEU A 214 7.70 15.66 -8.57
N TYR A 215 7.05 14.50 -8.43
CA TYR A 215 6.37 14.11 -7.20
C TYR A 215 7.35 13.82 -6.06
N PHE A 216 8.49 13.20 -6.35
CA PHE A 216 9.55 13.00 -5.36
C PHE A 216 10.03 14.33 -4.78
N GLN A 217 10.30 15.33 -5.63
CA GLN A 217 10.66 16.68 -5.18
C GLN A 217 9.55 17.37 -4.39
N MET A 218 8.29 17.24 -4.84
CA MET A 218 7.14 17.83 -4.14
C MET A 218 6.98 17.22 -2.76
N MET A 219 7.13 15.89 -2.60
CA MET A 219 7.10 15.24 -1.28
C MET A 219 8.22 15.72 -0.38
N CYS A 220 9.46 15.77 -0.86
CA CYS A 220 10.58 16.33 -0.10
C CYS A 220 10.27 17.75 0.41
N LEU A 221 9.75 18.61 -0.45
CA LEU A 221 9.44 20.00 -0.10
C LEU A 221 8.27 20.14 0.88
N ILE A 222 7.21 19.33 0.74
CA ILE A 222 6.05 19.32 1.65
C ILE A 222 6.47 18.93 3.07
N TYR A 223 7.36 17.97 3.17
CA TYR A 223 7.86 17.49 4.47
C TYR A 223 9.11 18.24 4.98
N GLY A 224 9.44 19.38 4.35
CA GLY A 224 10.47 20.30 4.83
C GLY A 224 11.90 19.89 4.52
N GLU A 225 12.11 18.95 3.59
CA GLU A 225 13.48 18.57 3.18
C GLU A 225 14.11 19.64 2.29
N ASN A 226 15.39 19.90 2.52
CA ASN A 226 16.18 20.69 1.60
C ASN A 226 16.69 19.81 0.45
N LEU A 227 16.20 20.06 -0.76
CA LEU A 227 16.58 19.29 -1.95
C LEU A 227 18.10 19.26 -2.20
N GLY A 228 18.82 20.30 -1.80
CA GLY A 228 20.29 20.37 -1.93
C GLY A 228 21.05 19.44 -0.98
N ASN A 229 20.40 18.97 0.09
CA ASN A 229 20.99 18.08 1.09
C ASN A 229 20.68 16.59 0.86
N LEU A 230 19.94 16.27 -0.20
CA LEU A 230 19.66 14.88 -0.53
C LEU A 230 20.95 14.20 -1.01
N ASP A 231 21.18 13.01 -0.48
CA ASP A 231 22.26 12.14 -0.93
C ASP A 231 21.81 10.67 -0.83
N ALA A 232 22.50 9.79 -1.56
CA ALA A 232 22.26 8.36 -1.56
C ALA A 232 23.43 7.55 -0.96
N GLU A 233 24.47 8.21 -0.45
CA GLU A 233 25.69 7.52 0.00
C GLU A 233 25.52 6.81 1.33
N PHE A 234 24.48 7.14 2.09
CA PHE A 234 24.10 6.37 3.29
C PHE A 234 23.70 4.92 2.96
N LEU A 235 23.22 4.64 1.74
CA LEU A 235 22.92 3.30 1.24
C LEU A 235 24.25 2.62 0.83
N ASN A 236 24.99 2.14 1.79
CA ASN A 236 26.31 1.55 1.65
C ASN A 236 26.42 0.22 2.40
N LYS A 237 27.56 -0.46 2.32
CA LYS A 237 27.79 -1.76 2.97
C LYS A 237 27.51 -1.75 4.47
N LYS A 238 27.75 -0.64 5.18
CA LYS A 238 27.47 -0.52 6.62
C LYS A 238 25.94 -0.51 6.86
N PHE A 239 25.19 0.20 6.01
CA PHE A 239 23.73 0.21 6.05
C PHE A 239 23.18 -1.21 5.80
N ILE A 240 23.65 -1.88 4.76
CA ILE A 240 23.23 -3.24 4.38
C ILE A 240 23.44 -4.19 5.56
N LYS A 241 24.69 -4.29 6.06
CA LYS A 241 25.04 -5.17 7.18
C LYS A 241 24.18 -4.92 8.43
N ARG A 242 23.78 -3.67 8.66
CA ARG A 242 22.94 -3.31 9.82
C ARG A 242 21.49 -3.79 9.67
N HIS A 243 20.98 -3.93 8.44
CA HIS A 243 19.59 -4.24 8.17
C HIS A 243 19.36 -5.64 7.59
N GLU A 244 20.42 -6.38 7.30
CA GLU A 244 20.39 -7.70 6.69
C GLU A 244 19.56 -8.69 7.52
N GLU A 245 19.74 -8.74 8.82
CA GLU A 245 18.94 -9.60 9.73
C GLU A 245 17.44 -9.30 9.67
N ILE A 246 17.07 -8.03 9.45
CA ILE A 246 15.67 -7.63 9.32
C ILE A 246 15.11 -8.08 7.98
N TRP A 247 15.90 -8.01 6.92
CA TRP A 247 15.56 -8.53 5.61
C TRP A 247 15.34 -10.04 5.65
N GLU A 248 16.25 -10.80 6.24
CA GLU A 248 16.13 -12.24 6.43
C GLU A 248 14.86 -12.61 7.21
N LYS A 249 14.59 -11.92 8.31
CA LYS A 249 13.33 -12.08 9.07
C LYS A 249 12.11 -11.79 8.22
N MET A 250 12.16 -10.80 7.34
CA MET A 250 11.08 -10.50 6.40
C MET A 250 10.91 -11.63 5.37
N GLN A 251 12.00 -12.15 4.80
CA GLN A 251 11.97 -13.29 3.89
C GLN A 251 11.41 -14.56 4.54
N ILE A 252 11.75 -14.81 5.81
CA ILE A 252 11.22 -15.94 6.58
C ILE A 252 9.73 -15.76 6.86
N LYS A 253 9.33 -14.55 7.25
CA LYS A 253 7.96 -14.24 7.66
C LYS A 253 6.98 -14.20 6.49
N TYR A 254 7.44 -13.78 5.31
CA TYR A 254 6.59 -13.51 4.16
C TYR A 254 7.00 -14.35 2.96
N ASP A 255 6.17 -15.32 2.60
CA ASP A 255 6.43 -16.25 1.49
C ASP A 255 6.52 -15.57 0.11
N PHE A 256 5.94 -14.36 -0.03
CA PHE A 256 5.97 -13.61 -1.27
C PHE A 256 7.31 -12.92 -1.56
N VAL A 257 8.16 -12.76 -0.55
CA VAL A 257 9.49 -12.18 -0.76
C VAL A 257 10.37 -13.23 -1.41
N ASP A 258 10.91 -12.86 -2.57
CA ASP A 258 11.83 -13.72 -3.30
C ASP A 258 13.01 -14.13 -2.40
N LYS A 259 13.15 -15.43 -2.20
CA LYS A 259 14.18 -15.99 -1.30
C LYS A 259 15.59 -15.86 -1.89
N GLU A 260 15.68 -15.72 -3.21
CA GLU A 260 16.95 -15.59 -3.93
C GLU A 260 17.37 -14.12 -4.08
N LEU A 261 16.48 -13.18 -3.78
CA LEU A 261 16.81 -11.76 -3.83
C LEU A 261 17.62 -11.36 -2.61
N ASP A 262 18.87 -11.01 -2.84
CA ASP A 262 19.75 -10.46 -1.80
C ASP A 262 19.36 -9.03 -1.41
N PHE A 263 19.53 -8.70 -0.14
CA PHE A 263 19.25 -7.34 0.32
C PHE A 263 20.16 -6.31 -0.33
N ASP A 264 21.40 -6.67 -0.60
CA ASP A 264 22.37 -5.86 -1.33
C ASP A 264 21.82 -5.42 -2.67
N GLU A 265 21.25 -6.34 -3.44
CA GLU A 265 20.69 -6.06 -4.76
C GLU A 265 19.54 -5.06 -4.67
N ALA A 266 18.59 -5.28 -3.75
CA ALA A 266 17.47 -4.36 -3.51
C ALA A 266 17.93 -2.96 -3.08
N VAL A 267 18.96 -2.88 -2.22
CA VAL A 267 19.53 -1.61 -1.76
C VAL A 267 20.29 -0.91 -2.88
N TYR A 268 21.11 -1.62 -3.66
CA TYR A 268 21.86 -1.01 -4.77
C TYR A 268 20.93 -0.52 -5.87
N TYR A 269 19.88 -1.25 -6.19
CA TYR A 269 18.84 -0.78 -7.12
C TYR A 269 18.17 0.50 -6.61
N THR A 270 17.71 0.50 -5.36
CA THR A 270 17.10 1.69 -4.73
C THR A 270 18.08 2.87 -4.71
N LYS A 271 19.37 2.62 -4.42
CA LYS A 271 20.42 3.64 -4.46
C LYS A 271 20.58 4.24 -5.86
N ALA A 272 20.55 3.41 -6.91
CA ALA A 272 20.65 3.87 -8.29
C ALA A 272 19.46 4.78 -8.63
N VAL A 273 18.24 4.36 -8.33
CA VAL A 273 17.01 5.17 -8.52
C VAL A 273 17.11 6.50 -7.75
N LEU A 274 17.53 6.48 -6.49
CA LEU A 274 17.66 7.71 -5.70
C LEU A 274 18.75 8.65 -6.25
N LYS A 275 19.89 8.12 -6.70
CA LYS A 275 20.96 8.90 -7.34
C LYS A 275 20.49 9.60 -8.60
N GLU A 276 19.73 8.91 -9.43
CA GLU A 276 19.13 9.49 -10.63
C GLU A 276 18.23 10.68 -10.27
N GLN A 277 17.33 10.52 -9.31
CA GLN A 277 16.46 11.61 -8.88
C GLN A 277 17.25 12.81 -8.33
N ILE A 278 18.30 12.56 -7.55
CA ILE A 278 19.17 13.61 -7.01
C ILE A 278 19.93 14.34 -8.14
N LEU A 279 20.39 13.61 -9.15
CA LEU A 279 21.06 14.21 -10.31
C LEU A 279 20.13 15.14 -11.08
N GLU A 280 18.89 14.70 -11.35
CA GLU A 280 17.88 15.52 -12.00
C GLU A 280 17.57 16.81 -11.21
N ILE A 281 17.49 16.71 -9.87
CA ILE A 281 17.32 17.86 -8.98
C ILE A 281 18.51 18.83 -9.09
N ARG A 282 19.74 18.33 -9.10
CA ARG A 282 20.96 19.14 -9.22
C ARG A 282 21.06 19.84 -10.56
N ASN A 283 20.56 19.21 -11.63
CA ASN A 283 20.43 19.80 -12.95
C ASN A 283 19.28 20.83 -13.04
N GLY A 284 18.53 21.02 -11.97
CA GLY A 284 17.40 21.95 -11.91
C GLY A 284 16.12 21.43 -12.55
N HIS A 285 16.08 20.17 -12.98
CA HIS A 285 14.92 19.55 -13.60
C HIS A 285 13.73 19.56 -12.64
N ASN A 286 12.56 19.96 -13.11
CA ASN A 286 11.32 20.08 -12.35
C ASN A 286 11.35 20.96 -11.08
N THR A 287 12.52 21.45 -10.60
CA THR A 287 12.65 22.12 -9.29
C THR A 287 11.82 23.38 -9.16
N LYS A 288 11.77 24.22 -10.20
CA LYS A 288 10.93 25.43 -10.21
C LYS A 288 9.44 25.09 -10.19
N LYS A 289 9.05 24.07 -10.97
CA LYS A 289 7.68 23.56 -11.06
C LYS A 289 7.22 22.98 -9.72
N ALA A 290 8.03 22.11 -9.10
CA ALA A 290 7.77 21.53 -7.80
C ALA A 290 7.55 22.60 -6.72
N LYS A 291 8.47 23.57 -6.58
CA LYS A 291 8.35 24.70 -5.64
C LYS A 291 7.08 25.52 -5.86
N SER A 292 6.71 25.77 -7.12
CA SER A 292 5.49 26.51 -7.45
C SER A 292 4.22 25.76 -7.04
N LEU A 293 4.15 24.46 -7.36
CA LEU A 293 2.99 23.62 -7.04
C LEU A 293 2.82 23.43 -5.53
N VAL A 294 3.92 23.18 -4.81
CA VAL A 294 3.87 23.04 -3.34
C VAL A 294 3.40 24.34 -2.68
N ARG A 295 3.90 25.51 -3.11
CA ARG A 295 3.43 26.80 -2.59
C ARG A 295 1.94 27.05 -2.81
N LYS A 296 1.37 26.60 -3.94
CA LYS A 296 -0.07 26.70 -4.21
C LYS A 296 -0.88 25.77 -3.32
N ARG A 297 -0.33 24.62 -2.96
CA ARG A 297 -1.03 23.59 -2.19
C ARG A 297 -1.02 23.86 -0.68
N LEU A 298 0.01 24.54 -0.18
CA LEU A 298 0.13 24.88 1.24
C LEU A 298 -0.57 26.21 1.61
N LYS A 299 -1.14 26.93 0.63
CA LYS A 299 -2.00 28.10 0.83
C LYS A 299 -3.46 27.68 0.97
#